data_41bea81c1af20e0c373529ebc37360ba
#
_entry.id   41bea81c1af20e0c373529ebc37360ba
#
_cell.length_a   1.000
_cell.length_b   1.000
_cell.length_c   1.000
_cell.angle_alpha   90.00
_cell.angle_beta   90.00
_cell.angle_gamma   90.00
#
_symmetry.space_group_name_H-M   'P 1'
#
loop_
_entity.id
_entity.type
_entity.pdbx_description
1 polymer ?
#
loop_
_entity_poly.entity_id
_entity_poly.type
_entity_poly.pdbx_seq_one_letter_code
_entity_poly.pdbx_strand_id
1 'polypeptide(L)'
;MKSFRQFITEAVVKNLHMEHIEDEVFNNGVDGARESITFMQSIRDMLSGNAQSKLDLTVKFDGAPAIFVGTDPSDGKFFVGTKGVFNKNPKLIKQLSDIALYEYKGQLASKMAIAFTELQKLDIENVLQGDMMFTQNDLESTEVDGIPVSYTHLRAHET
;
A
#
# COMPACT_ATOMS: atom_id res chain seq x y z
N MET A 1 6.02 -26.54 13.63
CA MET A 1 6.20 -25.09 13.42
C MET A 1 5.65 -24.76 12.04
N LYS A 2 4.72 -23.81 11.91
CA LYS A 2 4.11 -23.45 10.62
C LYS A 2 5.13 -22.67 9.79
N SER A 3 5.20 -22.92 8.47
CA SER A 3 6.03 -22.10 7.58
C SER A 3 5.42 -20.72 7.40
N PHE A 4 6.23 -19.72 7.04
CA PHE A 4 5.76 -18.37 6.72
C PHE A 4 4.60 -18.38 5.71
N ARG A 5 4.69 -19.23 4.68
CA ARG A 5 3.63 -19.38 3.68
C ARG A 5 2.32 -19.92 4.27
N GLN A 6 2.38 -20.89 5.17
CA GLN A 6 1.20 -21.42 5.86
C GLN A 6 0.55 -20.39 6.74
N PHE A 7 1.36 -19.57 7.43
CA PHE A 7 0.87 -18.47 8.27
C PHE A 7 0.08 -17.45 7.43
N ILE A 8 0.63 -17.01 6.30
CA ILE A 8 -0.04 -16.01 5.44
C ILE A 8 -1.29 -16.60 4.77
N THR A 9 -1.28 -17.87 4.35
CA THR A 9 -2.47 -18.49 3.74
C THR A 9 -3.58 -18.81 4.73
N GLU A 10 -3.27 -19.03 6.00
CA GLU A 10 -4.28 -19.21 7.06
C GLU A 10 -4.88 -17.88 7.55
N ALA A 11 -4.13 -16.80 7.42
CA ALA A 11 -4.60 -15.44 7.71
C ALA A 11 -5.49 -14.86 6.59
N VAL A 12 -6.09 -15.69 5.74
CA VAL A 12 -7.07 -15.24 4.73
C VAL A 12 -8.36 -14.79 5.42
N VAL A 13 -8.27 -13.69 6.13
CA VAL A 13 -9.35 -12.73 6.14
C VAL A 13 -9.44 -12.25 4.69
N LYS A 14 -10.59 -12.49 4.06
CA LYS A 14 -10.92 -12.00 2.73
C LYS A 14 -10.44 -10.56 2.65
N ASN A 15 -9.35 -10.30 1.91
CA ASN A 15 -8.88 -8.95 1.66
C ASN A 15 -10.01 -8.27 0.91
N LEU A 16 -10.79 -7.50 1.62
CA LEU A 16 -11.76 -6.60 1.03
C LEU A 16 -10.94 -5.46 0.43
N HIS A 17 -10.43 -5.68 -0.78
CA HIS A 17 -10.02 -4.57 -1.62
C HIS A 17 -11.24 -3.68 -1.80
N MET A 18 -11.06 -2.38 -1.64
CA MET A 18 -12.07 -1.44 -2.09
C MET A 18 -12.18 -1.66 -3.60
N GLU A 19 -13.36 -2.07 -4.03
CA GLU A 19 -13.65 -2.29 -5.44
C GLU A 19 -13.69 -0.94 -6.16
N HIS A 20 -13.22 -0.92 -7.39
CA HIS A 20 -13.37 0.24 -8.24
C HIS A 20 -14.82 0.33 -8.73
N ILE A 21 -15.29 1.53 -9.00
CA ILE A 21 -16.67 1.75 -9.46
C ILE A 21 -16.97 1.00 -10.77
N GLU A 22 -15.98 0.82 -11.62
CA GLU A 22 -16.07 0.04 -12.85
C GLU A 22 -16.20 -1.47 -12.60
N ASP A 23 -15.65 -1.98 -11.50
CA ASP A 23 -15.75 -3.39 -11.13
C ASP A 23 -17.18 -3.79 -10.82
N GLU A 24 -17.99 -2.88 -10.32
CA GLU A 24 -19.43 -3.08 -10.09
C GLU A 24 -20.17 -3.49 -11.37
N VAL A 25 -19.79 -2.89 -12.50
CA VAL A 25 -20.39 -3.23 -13.80
C VAL A 25 -20.06 -4.67 -14.21
N PHE A 26 -18.84 -5.12 -13.97
CA PHE A 26 -18.39 -6.47 -14.29
C PHE A 26 -18.94 -7.50 -13.31
N ASN A 27 -19.01 -7.17 -12.03
CA ASN A 27 -19.46 -8.08 -10.98
C ASN A 27 -20.98 -8.25 -10.95
N ASN A 28 -21.74 -7.16 -11.14
CA ASN A 28 -23.19 -7.09 -10.96
C ASN A 28 -23.96 -6.70 -12.24
N GLY A 29 -23.28 -6.58 -13.39
CA GLY A 29 -23.90 -6.32 -14.69
C GLY A 29 -24.72 -5.03 -14.73
N VAL A 30 -26.00 -5.12 -15.18
CA VAL A 30 -26.89 -3.95 -15.33
C VAL A 30 -27.20 -3.28 -13.99
N ASP A 31 -27.34 -4.05 -12.92
CA ASP A 31 -27.63 -3.49 -11.60
C ASP A 31 -26.40 -2.78 -11.04
N GLY A 32 -25.20 -3.33 -11.20
CA GLY A 32 -23.95 -2.65 -10.86
C GLY A 32 -23.75 -1.36 -11.65
N ALA A 33 -24.12 -1.33 -12.94
CA ALA A 33 -24.08 -0.10 -13.73
C ALA A 33 -25.04 0.98 -13.19
N ARG A 34 -26.24 0.61 -12.77
CA ARG A 34 -27.19 1.53 -12.15
C ARG A 34 -26.68 2.08 -10.81
N GLU A 35 -26.11 1.22 -9.97
CA GLU A 35 -25.51 1.61 -8.69
C GLU A 35 -24.35 2.56 -8.89
N SER A 36 -23.48 2.28 -9.84
CA SER A 36 -22.35 3.15 -10.21
C SER A 36 -22.81 4.53 -10.67
N ILE A 37 -23.86 4.60 -11.52
CA ILE A 37 -24.42 5.87 -11.99
C ILE A 37 -25.05 6.64 -10.81
N THR A 38 -25.79 5.96 -9.94
CA THR A 38 -26.43 6.57 -8.76
C THR A 38 -25.38 7.14 -7.81
N PHE A 39 -24.29 6.41 -7.60
CA PHE A 39 -23.18 6.87 -6.78
C PHE A 39 -22.50 8.12 -7.36
N MET A 40 -22.21 8.13 -8.67
CA MET A 40 -21.64 9.32 -9.33
C MET A 40 -22.59 10.54 -9.29
N GLN A 41 -23.90 10.32 -9.42
CA GLN A 41 -24.88 11.39 -9.26
C GLN A 41 -24.89 11.94 -7.83
N SER A 42 -24.79 11.08 -6.82
CA SER A 42 -24.70 11.50 -5.42
C SER A 42 -23.47 12.35 -5.14
N ILE A 43 -22.30 11.97 -5.71
CA ILE A 43 -21.08 12.80 -5.63
C ILE A 43 -21.28 14.15 -6.28
N ARG A 44 -21.86 14.18 -7.51
CA ARG A 44 -22.15 15.44 -8.22
C ARG A 44 -23.03 16.35 -7.39
N ASP A 45 -24.10 15.82 -6.82
CA ASP A 45 -25.08 16.61 -6.05
C ASP A 45 -24.47 17.12 -4.74
N MET A 46 -23.61 16.33 -4.11
CA MET A 46 -22.84 16.78 -2.94
C MET A 46 -21.88 17.92 -3.29
N LEU A 47 -21.11 17.78 -4.36
CA LEU A 47 -20.15 18.82 -4.79
C LEU A 47 -20.88 20.11 -5.24
N SER A 48 -22.12 20.01 -5.72
CA SER A 48 -22.97 21.12 -6.10
C SER A 48 -23.71 21.76 -4.90
N GLY A 49 -23.54 21.23 -3.69
CA GLY A 49 -24.25 21.70 -2.49
C GLY A 49 -25.70 21.28 -2.42
N ASN A 50 -26.16 20.36 -3.28
CA ASN A 50 -27.55 19.92 -3.40
C ASN A 50 -27.81 18.58 -2.72
N ALA A 51 -26.81 18.01 -2.03
CA ALA A 51 -26.95 16.67 -1.43
C ALA A 51 -27.96 16.66 -0.29
N GLN A 52 -28.90 15.72 -0.34
CA GLN A 52 -29.86 15.46 0.74
C GLN A 52 -29.28 14.52 1.83
N SER A 53 -28.16 13.85 1.56
CA SER A 53 -27.48 12.95 2.47
C SER A 53 -26.00 13.31 2.59
N LYS A 54 -25.41 13.01 3.76
CA LYS A 54 -23.95 13.11 3.91
C LYS A 54 -23.30 11.95 3.17
N LEU A 55 -22.35 12.29 2.31
CA LEU A 55 -21.44 11.34 1.68
C LEU A 55 -20.03 11.64 2.23
N ASP A 56 -19.41 10.63 2.82
CA ASP A 56 -18.03 10.77 3.29
C ASP A 56 -17.10 10.42 2.13
N LEU A 57 -16.32 11.39 1.70
CA LEU A 57 -15.26 11.21 0.70
C LEU A 57 -13.91 11.18 1.40
N THR A 58 -13.13 10.15 1.12
CA THR A 58 -11.75 10.05 1.56
C THR A 58 -10.81 10.00 0.36
N VAL A 59 -9.60 10.50 0.53
CA VAL A 59 -8.57 10.39 -0.50
C VAL A 59 -7.71 9.17 -0.18
N LYS A 60 -7.64 8.24 -1.14
CA LYS A 60 -6.70 7.12 -1.08
C LYS A 60 -5.39 7.56 -1.75
N PHE A 61 -4.31 7.50 -1.00
CA PHE A 61 -2.97 7.69 -1.53
C PHE A 61 -2.37 6.33 -1.84
N ASP A 62 -1.87 6.16 -3.06
CA ASP A 62 -1.13 4.97 -3.46
C ASP A 62 0.36 5.27 -3.47
N GLY A 63 1.14 4.37 -2.91
CA GLY A 63 2.59 4.45 -2.88
C GLY A 63 3.24 3.31 -3.67
N ALA A 64 4.56 3.41 -3.84
CA ALA A 64 5.34 2.34 -4.48
C ALA A 64 6.74 2.26 -3.84
N PRO A 65 7.22 1.03 -3.57
CA PRO A 65 6.58 -0.28 -3.77
C PRO A 65 5.59 -0.66 -2.67
N ALA A 66 4.71 -1.63 -2.96
CA ALA A 66 3.99 -2.36 -1.92
C ALA A 66 4.99 -3.22 -1.14
N ILE A 67 4.95 -3.14 0.18
CA ILE A 67 5.83 -3.87 1.09
C ILE A 67 5.04 -4.71 2.09
N PHE A 68 5.67 -5.79 2.53
CA PHE A 68 5.23 -6.63 3.64
C PHE A 68 6.27 -6.53 4.74
N VAL A 69 5.82 -6.28 5.96
CA VAL A 69 6.69 -6.01 7.10
C VAL A 69 6.13 -6.66 8.36
N GLY A 70 6.99 -7.15 9.20
CA GLY A 70 6.59 -7.71 10.50
C GLY A 70 7.52 -8.79 11.00
N THR A 71 7.01 -9.65 11.86
CA THR A 71 7.78 -10.74 12.48
C THR A 71 7.48 -12.07 11.80
N ASP A 72 8.51 -12.75 11.32
CA ASP A 72 8.37 -14.08 10.73
C ASP A 72 8.03 -15.10 11.81
N PRO A 73 6.85 -15.73 11.76
CA PRO A 73 6.42 -16.68 12.79
C PRO A 73 7.26 -17.96 12.81
N SER A 74 8.10 -18.21 11.82
CA SER A 74 8.96 -19.40 11.75
C SER A 74 10.20 -19.28 12.63
N ASP A 75 10.76 -18.08 12.77
CA ASP A 75 12.00 -17.85 13.52
C ASP A 75 11.98 -16.62 14.45
N GLY A 76 10.85 -15.90 14.50
CA GLY A 76 10.66 -14.73 15.36
C GLY A 76 11.47 -13.50 14.94
N LYS A 77 12.06 -13.50 13.73
CA LYS A 77 12.85 -12.36 13.27
C LYS A 77 12.00 -11.37 12.50
N PHE A 78 12.30 -10.10 12.71
CA PHE A 78 11.74 -9.03 11.89
C PHE A 78 12.18 -9.19 10.43
N PHE A 79 11.27 -8.89 9.50
CA PHE A 79 11.57 -8.89 8.08
C PHE A 79 10.85 -7.75 7.35
N VAL A 80 11.39 -7.40 6.19
CA VAL A 80 10.72 -6.59 5.16
C VAL A 80 10.82 -7.34 3.84
N GLY A 81 9.79 -7.26 3.02
CA GLY A 81 9.77 -7.86 1.70
C GLY A 81 8.78 -7.17 0.76
N THR A 82 8.86 -7.53 -0.50
CA THR A 82 7.89 -7.16 -1.53
C THR A 82 6.99 -8.36 -1.84
N LYS A 83 6.24 -8.34 -2.95
CA LYS A 83 5.47 -9.52 -3.42
C LYS A 83 6.29 -10.83 -3.48
N GLY A 84 7.63 -10.74 -3.48
CA GLY A 84 8.53 -11.88 -3.40
C GLY A 84 8.40 -12.73 -2.13
N VAL A 85 7.75 -12.23 -1.09
CA VAL A 85 7.44 -12.99 0.14
C VAL A 85 6.51 -14.19 -0.13
N PHE A 86 5.71 -14.13 -1.20
CA PHE A 86 4.79 -15.20 -1.61
C PHE A 86 5.40 -16.23 -2.55
N ASN A 87 6.66 -16.07 -2.94
CA ASN A 87 7.33 -17.03 -3.82
C ASN A 87 7.47 -18.38 -3.15
N LYS A 88 7.71 -19.43 -3.96
CA LYS A 88 8.04 -20.77 -3.45
C LYS A 88 9.22 -20.73 -2.46
N ASN A 89 10.20 -19.88 -2.74
CA ASN A 89 11.29 -19.51 -1.84
C ASN A 89 11.09 -18.04 -1.45
N PRO A 90 10.48 -17.75 -0.29
CA PRO A 90 10.17 -16.40 0.11
C PRO A 90 11.43 -15.51 0.22
N LYS A 91 11.34 -14.30 -0.33
CA LYS A 91 12.40 -13.30 -0.24
C LYS A 91 12.10 -12.39 0.97
N LEU A 92 12.63 -12.77 2.13
CA LEU A 92 12.46 -12.05 3.40
C LEU A 92 13.79 -11.36 3.75
N ILE A 93 13.82 -10.04 3.70
CA ILE A 93 14.98 -9.23 4.12
C ILE A 93 14.98 -9.21 5.65
N LYS A 94 15.85 -9.99 6.27
CA LYS A 94 16.04 -10.08 7.73
C LYS A 94 17.32 -9.42 8.20
N GLN A 95 18.15 -8.98 7.25
CA GLN A 95 19.38 -8.21 7.44
C GLN A 95 19.69 -7.42 6.16
N LEU A 96 20.46 -6.33 6.27
CA LEU A 96 20.73 -5.46 5.13
C LEU A 96 21.46 -6.17 3.97
N SER A 97 22.27 -7.19 4.25
CA SER A 97 22.95 -7.99 3.22
C SER A 97 21.97 -8.80 2.34
N ASP A 98 20.77 -9.08 2.81
CA ASP A 98 19.76 -9.83 2.04
C ASP A 98 19.25 -9.01 0.85
N ILE A 99 19.35 -7.68 0.91
CA ILE A 99 18.99 -6.78 -0.20
C ILE A 99 19.82 -7.11 -1.44
N ALA A 100 21.13 -7.28 -1.27
CA ALA A 100 22.02 -7.68 -2.35
C ALA A 100 21.81 -9.14 -2.75
N LEU A 101 21.58 -10.04 -1.78
CA LEU A 101 21.31 -11.45 -2.02
C LEU A 101 20.07 -11.67 -2.88
N TYR A 102 19.02 -10.87 -2.68
CA TYR A 102 17.79 -10.93 -3.46
C TYR A 102 17.80 -10.06 -4.72
N GLU A 103 18.95 -9.48 -5.05
CA GLU A 103 19.20 -8.69 -6.26
C GLU A 103 18.37 -7.41 -6.37
N TYR A 104 17.94 -6.83 -5.25
CA TYR A 104 17.34 -5.50 -5.27
C TYR A 104 18.38 -4.45 -5.70
N LYS A 105 18.02 -3.57 -6.64
CA LYS A 105 18.92 -2.59 -7.25
C LYS A 105 18.34 -1.18 -7.25
N GLY A 106 19.21 -0.18 -7.37
CA GLY A 106 18.84 1.22 -7.52
C GLY A 106 17.94 1.75 -6.40
N GLN A 107 16.95 2.56 -6.73
CA GLN A 107 16.04 3.17 -5.76
C GLN A 107 15.29 2.14 -4.91
N LEU A 108 14.93 0.98 -5.48
CA LEU A 108 14.25 -0.05 -4.73
C LEU A 108 15.13 -0.60 -3.60
N ALA A 109 16.40 -0.85 -3.86
CA ALA A 109 17.34 -1.31 -2.82
C ALA A 109 17.46 -0.29 -1.69
N SER A 110 17.57 1.00 -2.02
CA SER A 110 17.62 2.08 -1.03
C SER A 110 16.34 2.17 -0.21
N LYS A 111 15.18 2.10 -0.86
CA LYS A 111 13.88 2.11 -0.17
C LYS A 111 13.71 0.91 0.76
N MET A 112 14.12 -0.30 0.33
CA MET A 112 14.07 -1.50 1.18
C MET A 112 15.02 -1.42 2.38
N ALA A 113 16.20 -0.82 2.22
CA ALA A 113 17.13 -0.59 3.32
C ALA A 113 16.57 0.39 4.36
N ILE A 114 15.98 1.49 3.91
CA ILE A 114 15.29 2.46 4.78
C ILE A 114 14.14 1.79 5.50
N ALA A 115 13.27 1.08 4.76
CA ALA A 115 12.13 0.37 5.35
C ALA A 115 12.56 -0.62 6.43
N PHE A 116 13.59 -1.43 6.17
CA PHE A 116 14.13 -2.36 7.15
C PHE A 116 14.63 -1.65 8.40
N THR A 117 15.43 -0.60 8.23
CA THR A 117 16.06 0.12 9.35
C THR A 117 15.05 0.88 10.21
N GLU A 118 14.06 1.51 9.58
CA GLU A 118 13.11 2.35 10.30
C GLU A 118 11.92 1.57 10.87
N LEU A 119 11.34 0.65 10.10
CA LEU A 119 10.16 -0.10 10.53
C LEU A 119 10.49 -1.16 11.59
N GLN A 120 11.73 -1.64 11.67
CA GLN A 120 12.17 -2.52 12.75
C GLN A 120 12.00 -1.88 14.14
N LYS A 121 12.06 -0.55 14.21
CA LYS A 121 11.91 0.21 15.48
C LYS A 121 10.48 0.23 16.01
N LEU A 122 9.50 -0.18 15.19
CA LEU A 122 8.07 -0.15 15.54
C LEU A 122 7.58 -1.40 16.25
N ASP A 123 8.45 -2.41 16.41
CA ASP A 123 8.15 -3.68 17.11
C ASP A 123 6.85 -4.35 16.61
N ILE A 124 6.75 -4.52 15.30
CA ILE A 124 5.56 -5.06 14.64
C ILE A 124 5.50 -6.58 14.88
N GLU A 125 4.58 -7.03 15.72
CA GLU A 125 4.43 -8.45 16.08
C GLU A 125 3.83 -9.30 14.95
N ASN A 126 2.87 -8.75 14.20
CA ASN A 126 2.19 -9.43 13.09
C ASN A 126 2.78 -9.00 11.75
N VAL A 127 2.25 -9.56 10.66
CA VAL A 127 2.62 -9.16 9.30
C VAL A 127 1.63 -8.13 8.78
N LEU A 128 2.14 -6.99 8.38
CA LEU A 128 1.38 -5.91 7.77
C LEU A 128 1.75 -5.79 6.28
N GLN A 129 0.78 -5.42 5.48
CA GLN A 129 0.99 -4.96 4.11
C GLN A 129 0.73 -3.46 4.06
N GLY A 130 1.58 -2.74 3.35
CA GLY A 130 1.42 -1.31 3.12
C GLY A 130 2.16 -0.87 1.87
N ASP A 131 1.94 0.36 1.47
CA ASP A 131 2.64 1.00 0.36
C ASP A 131 3.62 2.04 0.90
N MET A 132 4.83 2.05 0.36
CA MET A 132 5.79 3.11 0.66
C MET A 132 5.37 4.39 -0.06
N MET A 133 4.95 5.38 0.70
CA MET A 133 4.51 6.65 0.12
C MET A 133 5.70 7.44 -0.43
N PHE A 134 6.69 7.69 0.40
CA PHE A 134 7.91 8.41 0.04
C PHE A 134 9.02 8.13 1.06
N THR A 135 10.24 8.46 0.68
CA THR A 135 11.41 8.55 1.57
C THR A 135 11.96 9.97 1.51
N GLN A 136 12.91 10.29 2.38
CA GLN A 136 13.57 11.60 2.37
C GLN A 136 14.15 11.97 0.99
N ASN A 137 14.57 10.98 0.22
CA ASN A 137 15.16 11.17 -1.12
C ASN A 137 14.10 11.48 -2.20
N ASP A 138 12.83 11.27 -1.91
CA ASP A 138 11.72 11.58 -2.80
C ASP A 138 11.15 13.00 -2.55
N LEU A 139 11.67 13.71 -1.53
CA LEU A 139 11.23 15.04 -1.18
C LEU A 139 11.95 16.11 -2.01
N GLU A 140 11.18 17.00 -2.58
CA GLU A 140 11.64 18.22 -3.23
C GLU A 140 11.29 19.42 -2.36
N SER A 141 12.09 20.47 -2.46
CA SER A 141 11.86 21.70 -1.73
C SER A 141 11.67 22.85 -2.69
N THR A 142 10.68 23.69 -2.42
CA THR A 142 10.41 24.92 -3.15
C THR A 142 10.00 26.02 -2.19
N GLU A 143 9.84 27.25 -2.69
CA GLU A 143 9.34 28.37 -1.94
C GLU A 143 8.01 28.83 -2.55
N VAL A 144 7.00 28.96 -1.69
CA VAL A 144 5.68 29.47 -2.07
C VAL A 144 5.39 30.67 -1.19
N ASP A 145 5.21 31.82 -1.78
CA ASP A 145 4.95 33.10 -1.09
C ASP A 145 5.98 33.45 0.03
N GLY A 146 7.26 33.12 -0.21
CA GLY A 146 8.33 33.35 0.77
C GLY A 146 8.41 32.29 1.88
N ILE A 147 7.62 31.21 1.81
CA ILE A 147 7.60 30.12 2.79
C ILE A 147 8.23 28.88 2.17
N PRO A 148 9.29 28.31 2.81
CA PRO A 148 9.86 27.06 2.32
C PRO A 148 8.87 25.90 2.50
N VAL A 149 8.62 25.17 1.42
CA VAL A 149 7.71 24.02 1.37
C VAL A 149 8.46 22.79 0.87
N SER A 150 8.30 21.69 1.57
CA SER A 150 8.76 20.37 1.09
C SER A 150 7.58 19.57 0.57
N TYR A 151 7.73 18.99 -0.60
CA TYR A 151 6.67 18.21 -1.23
C TYR A 151 7.23 16.96 -1.92
N THR A 152 6.35 16.02 -2.22
CA THR A 152 6.66 14.85 -3.05
C THR A 152 5.56 14.62 -4.08
N HIS A 153 5.91 13.99 -5.18
CA HIS A 153 4.96 13.57 -6.19
C HIS A 153 4.46 12.16 -5.85
N LEU A 154 3.25 12.08 -5.30
CA LEU A 154 2.55 10.80 -5.18
C LEU A 154 1.98 10.45 -6.55
N ARG A 155 2.35 9.30 -7.08
CA ARG A 155 1.73 8.82 -8.32
C ARG A 155 0.31 8.35 -7.96
N ALA A 156 -0.69 9.02 -8.51
CA ALA A 156 -1.99 8.40 -8.67
C ALA A 156 -1.81 7.22 -9.64
N HIS A 157 -2.24 6.03 -9.25
CA HIS A 157 -2.33 4.93 -10.19
C HIS A 157 -3.42 5.31 -11.20
N GLU A 158 -2.99 5.73 -12.38
CA GLU A 158 -3.85 5.68 -13.55
C GLU A 158 -3.90 4.21 -13.96
N THR A 159 -5.02 3.57 -13.69
CA THR A 159 -5.36 2.25 -14.24
C THR A 159 -5.90 2.41 -15.66
#